data_ad6895b1686b819c3dae07e53f6d7708
#
_entry.id   ad6895b1686b819c3dae07e53f6d7708
#
_cell.length_a   1.000
_cell.length_b   1.000
_cell.length_c   1.000
_cell.angle_alpha   90.00
_cell.angle_beta   90.00
_cell.angle_gamma   90.00
#
_symmetry.space_group_name_H-M   'P 1'
#
loop_
_entity.id
_entity.type
_entity.pdbx_description
1 polymer ?
#
loop_
_entity_poly.entity_id
_entity_poly.type
_entity_poly.pdbx_seq_one_letter_code
_entity_poly.pdbx_strand_id
1 'polypeptide(L)'
;MTTSTDAERWARDADVFATTAGDEAIPIHAVRGGDDEAARAALTPGERRWIEANAFKGSAKSHITLANAEGGLAAVLVGLGTGGRGEPCGPDELLLGDLARKLPAATYLLGEGWRAPDIAALAWGLGAYRFEAYKGAGKEPADGRREPARLVLPDGAADRVRAC
;
A
#
# COMPACT_ATOMS: atom_id res chain seq x y z
N MET A 1 -9.96 -34.88 5.05
CA MET A 1 -10.20 -33.53 5.57
C MET A 1 -8.89 -33.02 6.15
N THR A 2 -8.10 -32.32 5.35
CA THR A 2 -6.80 -31.79 5.78
C THR A 2 -7.07 -30.42 6.40
N THR A 3 -7.01 -30.36 7.71
CA THR A 3 -6.96 -29.09 8.44
C THR A 3 -5.66 -28.39 8.03
N SER A 4 -5.78 -27.33 7.25
CA SER A 4 -4.66 -26.42 7.00
C SER A 4 -4.16 -25.93 8.35
N THR A 5 -2.93 -26.26 8.69
CA THR A 5 -2.31 -25.86 9.95
C THR A 5 -2.19 -24.34 10.01
N ASP A 6 -2.28 -23.76 11.20
CA ASP A 6 -2.11 -22.32 11.40
C ASP A 6 -0.79 -21.81 10.76
N ALA A 7 0.24 -22.66 10.73
CA ALA A 7 1.50 -22.39 10.05
C ALA A 7 1.38 -22.17 8.52
N GLU A 8 0.51 -22.92 7.84
CA GLU A 8 0.26 -22.74 6.38
C GLU A 8 -0.59 -21.50 6.10
N ARG A 9 -1.40 -21.10 7.08
CA ARG A 9 -2.17 -19.85 7.02
C ARG A 9 -1.23 -18.65 7.18
N TRP A 10 -0.33 -18.70 8.14
CA TRP A 10 0.72 -17.69 8.37
C TRP A 10 1.68 -17.58 7.18
N ALA A 11 2.06 -18.67 6.54
CA ALA A 11 2.91 -18.65 5.35
C ALA A 11 2.24 -17.95 4.16
N ARG A 12 0.92 -18.01 4.05
CA ARG A 12 0.15 -17.28 3.03
C ARG A 12 0.01 -15.79 3.35
N ASP A 13 -0.12 -15.45 4.63
CA ASP A 13 -0.21 -14.07 5.08
C ASP A 13 1.17 -13.36 5.03
N ALA A 14 2.26 -14.13 5.18
CA ALA A 14 3.63 -13.64 4.99
C ALA A 14 3.96 -13.25 3.53
N ASP A 15 3.16 -13.69 2.57
CA ASP A 15 3.38 -13.42 1.13
C ASP A 15 3.07 -11.97 0.73
N VAL A 16 2.50 -11.17 1.65
CA VAL A 16 2.21 -9.74 1.43
C VAL A 16 3.40 -8.81 1.73
N PHE A 17 4.48 -9.37 2.26
CA PHE A 17 5.72 -8.65 2.53
C PHE A 17 6.87 -9.22 1.72
N ALA A 18 7.71 -8.32 1.19
CA ALA A 18 8.99 -8.66 0.58
C ALA A 18 10.13 -8.36 1.56
N THR A 19 11.16 -9.19 1.56
CA THR A 19 12.34 -9.03 2.44
C THR A 19 13.36 -8.04 1.89
N THR A 20 13.37 -7.83 0.57
CA THR A 20 14.31 -6.95 -0.12
C THR A 20 13.60 -6.16 -1.21
N ALA A 21 13.98 -4.90 -1.37
CA ALA A 21 13.64 -4.11 -2.55
C ALA A 21 14.48 -4.63 -3.73
N GLY A 22 13.85 -5.23 -4.74
CA GLY A 22 14.49 -5.41 -6.04
C GLY A 22 14.58 -4.07 -6.78
N ASP A 23 15.37 -4.01 -7.85
CA ASP A 23 15.54 -2.80 -8.67
C ASP A 23 14.23 -2.27 -9.27
N GLU A 24 13.19 -3.11 -9.32
CA GLU A 24 11.86 -2.79 -9.86
C GLU A 24 10.82 -2.44 -8.77
N ALA A 25 11.25 -2.25 -7.52
CA ALA A 25 10.32 -1.92 -6.45
C ALA A 25 9.72 -0.52 -6.65
N ILE A 26 8.39 -0.43 -6.59
CA ILE A 26 7.62 0.77 -6.88
C ILE A 26 7.42 1.59 -5.60
N PRO A 27 7.86 2.85 -5.54
CA PRO A 27 7.68 3.67 -4.36
C PRO A 27 6.21 4.10 -4.16
N ILE A 28 5.76 4.04 -2.91
CA ILE A 28 4.49 4.62 -2.46
C ILE A 28 4.81 5.84 -1.62
N HIS A 29 4.48 7.03 -2.14
CA HIS A 29 4.69 8.28 -1.43
C HIS A 29 3.43 8.74 -0.72
N ALA A 30 3.57 9.22 0.51
CA ALA A 30 2.48 9.80 1.28
C ALA A 30 2.37 11.29 0.98
N VAL A 31 1.16 11.75 0.65
CA VAL A 31 0.85 13.16 0.35
C VAL A 31 -0.21 13.65 1.32
N ARG A 32 0.09 14.71 2.07
CA ARG A 32 -0.90 15.39 2.89
C ARG A 32 -1.52 16.54 2.12
N GLY A 33 -2.84 16.72 2.26
CA GLY A 33 -3.54 17.81 1.59
C GLY A 33 -3.06 19.16 2.10
N GLY A 34 -2.76 20.07 1.17
CA GLY A 34 -2.45 21.45 1.47
C GLY A 34 -1.05 21.91 1.09
N ASP A 35 0.03 21.23 1.46
CA ASP A 35 1.40 21.72 1.22
C ASP A 35 2.45 20.58 1.29
N ASP A 36 2.41 19.68 0.34
CA ASP A 36 3.54 18.76 0.19
C ASP A 36 4.44 19.22 -0.96
N GLU A 37 5.06 20.38 -0.76
CA GLU A 37 6.04 20.94 -1.71
C GLU A 37 7.23 20.00 -1.91
N ALA A 38 7.63 19.29 -0.85
CA ALA A 38 8.71 18.30 -0.91
C ALA A 38 8.34 17.10 -1.81
N ALA A 39 7.14 16.55 -1.65
CA ALA A 39 6.65 15.48 -2.51
C ALA A 39 6.49 15.94 -3.96
N ARG A 40 6.08 17.19 -4.18
CA ARG A 40 5.96 17.79 -5.52
C ARG A 40 7.31 18.11 -6.14
N ALA A 41 8.31 18.48 -5.35
CA ALA A 41 9.65 18.82 -5.85
C ALA A 41 10.36 17.61 -6.46
N ALA A 42 10.09 16.41 -5.94
CA ALA A 42 10.64 15.15 -6.46
C ALA A 42 10.00 14.69 -7.78
N LEU A 43 8.87 15.28 -8.20
CA LEU A 43 8.13 14.89 -9.38
C LEU A 43 8.65 15.57 -10.65
N THR A 44 8.67 14.83 -11.75
CA THR A 44 8.93 15.35 -13.08
C THR A 44 7.82 16.31 -13.54
N PRO A 45 8.07 17.18 -14.53
CA PRO A 45 7.02 18.04 -15.09
C PRO A 45 5.82 17.28 -15.68
N GLY A 46 6.06 16.06 -16.21
CA GLY A 46 5.00 15.20 -16.75
C GLY A 46 4.10 14.65 -15.65
N GLU A 47 4.67 14.18 -14.56
CA GLU A 47 3.93 13.67 -13.40
C GLU A 47 3.10 14.76 -12.74
N ARG A 48 3.64 15.97 -12.62
CA ARG A 48 2.88 17.12 -12.09
C ARG A 48 1.64 17.42 -12.93
N ARG A 49 1.78 17.47 -14.27
CA ARG A 49 0.64 17.65 -15.17
C ARG A 49 -0.39 16.54 -15.05
N TRP A 50 0.06 15.29 -14.87
CA TRP A 50 -0.83 14.16 -14.67
C TRP A 50 -1.62 14.27 -13.37
N ILE A 51 -0.97 14.65 -12.29
CA ILE A 51 -1.57 14.89 -10.97
C ILE A 51 -2.63 16.01 -11.06
N GLU A 52 -2.30 17.10 -11.74
CA GLU A 52 -3.22 18.24 -11.96
C GLU A 52 -4.42 17.83 -12.82
N ALA A 53 -4.18 17.12 -13.92
CA ALA A 53 -5.24 16.63 -14.81
C ALA A 53 -6.24 15.70 -14.12
N ASN A 54 -5.74 14.91 -13.14
CA ASN A 54 -6.58 14.02 -12.33
C ASN A 54 -7.12 14.69 -11.06
N ALA A 55 -6.90 15.99 -10.88
CA ALA A 55 -7.33 16.76 -9.71
C ALA A 55 -6.94 16.12 -8.36
N PHE A 56 -5.81 15.41 -8.30
CA PHE A 56 -5.34 14.79 -7.07
C PHE A 56 -4.81 15.86 -6.11
N LYS A 57 -5.42 15.94 -4.93
CA LYS A 57 -5.12 16.95 -3.89
C LYS A 57 -4.58 16.34 -2.60
N GLY A 58 -4.27 15.05 -2.58
CA GLY A 58 -3.85 14.37 -1.36
C GLY A 58 -4.95 14.21 -0.31
N SER A 59 -6.22 14.26 -0.70
CA SER A 59 -7.34 14.03 0.22
C SER A 59 -7.27 12.64 0.82
N ALA A 60 -7.71 12.48 2.06
CA ALA A 60 -7.72 11.18 2.75
C ALA A 60 -8.40 10.09 1.90
N LYS A 61 -7.82 8.89 1.87
CA LYS A 61 -8.25 7.73 1.08
C LYS A 61 -8.15 7.89 -0.45
N SER A 62 -7.63 9.00 -0.96
CA SER A 62 -7.34 9.14 -2.38
C SER A 62 -6.00 8.52 -2.73
N HIS A 63 -5.84 8.05 -3.95
CA HIS A 63 -4.54 7.63 -4.49
C HIS A 63 -4.51 7.88 -6.00
N ILE A 64 -3.32 8.02 -6.53
CA ILE A 64 -3.06 8.11 -7.95
C ILE A 64 -1.80 7.31 -8.29
N THR A 65 -1.83 6.61 -9.41
CA THR A 65 -0.69 5.89 -9.96
C THR A 65 0.01 6.73 -11.02
N LEU A 66 1.32 6.73 -10.99
CA LEU A 66 2.16 7.38 -11.99
C LEU A 66 2.78 6.32 -12.89
N ALA A 67 2.72 6.56 -14.20
CA ALA A 67 3.30 5.67 -15.20
C ALA A 67 4.72 6.12 -15.56
N ASN A 68 5.59 5.15 -15.85
CA ASN A 68 6.88 5.42 -16.48
C ASN A 68 6.74 5.63 -18.01
N ALA A 69 7.84 5.91 -18.67
CA ALA A 69 7.87 6.15 -20.12
C ALA A 69 7.45 4.92 -20.96
N GLU A 70 7.61 3.73 -20.39
CA GLU A 70 7.28 2.44 -21.02
C GLU A 70 5.81 2.03 -20.73
N GLY A 71 5.06 2.84 -19.99
CA GLY A 71 3.67 2.58 -19.62
C GLY A 71 3.51 1.65 -18.42
N GLY A 72 4.61 1.27 -17.76
CA GLY A 72 4.60 0.56 -16.49
C GLY A 72 4.30 1.50 -15.31
N LEU A 73 4.11 0.93 -14.12
CA LEU A 73 3.88 1.69 -12.90
C LEU A 73 5.21 2.21 -12.35
N ALA A 74 5.33 3.55 -12.25
CA ALA A 74 6.53 4.21 -11.75
C ALA A 74 6.47 4.53 -10.26
N ALA A 75 5.31 5.00 -9.78
CA ALA A 75 5.09 5.35 -8.39
C ALA A 75 3.60 5.36 -8.05
N VAL A 76 3.30 5.38 -6.76
CA VAL A 76 1.95 5.57 -6.23
C VAL A 76 1.97 6.74 -5.25
N LEU A 77 1.04 7.67 -5.39
CA LEU A 77 0.82 8.72 -4.40
C LEU A 77 -0.45 8.40 -3.61
N VAL A 78 -0.35 8.48 -2.29
CA VAL A 78 -1.44 8.21 -1.36
C VAL A 78 -1.81 9.48 -0.63
N GLY A 79 -3.07 9.90 -0.72
CA GLY A 79 -3.59 11.02 0.03
C GLY A 79 -3.89 10.62 1.47
N LEU A 80 -3.24 11.29 2.40
CA LEU A 80 -3.45 11.12 3.84
C LEU A 80 -4.40 12.17 4.44
N GLY A 81 -4.84 13.15 3.61
CA GLY A 81 -5.70 14.22 4.07
C GLY A 81 -4.97 15.33 4.81
N THR A 82 -5.73 16.17 5.49
CA THR A 82 -5.23 17.34 6.25
C THR A 82 -5.33 17.15 7.76
N GLY A 83 -5.92 16.05 8.22
CA GLY A 83 -6.30 15.85 9.63
C GLY A 83 -7.53 16.69 10.03
N GLY A 84 -8.30 17.15 9.05
CA GLY A 84 -9.45 18.01 9.25
C GLY A 84 -10.70 17.31 9.79
N ARG A 85 -11.71 18.10 10.10
CA ARG A 85 -12.99 17.60 10.61
C ARG A 85 -13.69 16.73 9.57
N GLY A 86 -14.03 15.48 9.91
CA GLY A 86 -14.67 14.53 9.01
C GLY A 86 -13.72 13.56 8.33
N GLU A 87 -12.41 13.71 8.53
CA GLU A 87 -11.42 12.70 8.14
C GLU A 87 -11.34 11.57 9.17
N PRO A 88 -10.84 10.38 8.78
CA PRO A 88 -10.68 9.26 9.70
C PRO A 88 -9.83 9.66 10.91
N CYS A 89 -10.26 9.27 12.12
CA CYS A 89 -9.47 9.47 13.32
C CYS A 89 -8.40 8.37 13.45
N GLY A 90 -7.25 8.73 14.01
CA GLY A 90 -6.12 7.84 14.22
C GLY A 90 -4.91 8.21 13.35
N PRO A 91 -3.84 7.40 13.38
CA PRO A 91 -2.68 7.61 12.52
C PRO A 91 -3.08 7.57 11.04
N ASP A 92 -2.68 8.60 10.30
CA ASP A 92 -2.98 8.74 8.86
C ASP A 92 -2.42 7.57 8.05
N GLU A 93 -1.33 6.98 8.52
CA GLU A 93 -0.65 5.84 7.92
C GLU A 93 -1.54 4.60 7.80
N LEU A 94 -2.58 4.48 8.62
CA LEU A 94 -3.56 3.38 8.54
C LEU A 94 -4.33 3.38 7.22
N LEU A 95 -4.38 4.49 6.51
CA LEU A 95 -5.02 4.59 5.20
C LEU A 95 -4.32 3.75 4.12
N LEU A 96 -3.05 3.37 4.32
CA LEU A 96 -2.32 2.52 3.39
C LEU A 96 -2.93 1.11 3.29
N GLY A 97 -3.57 0.62 4.33
CA GLY A 97 -4.18 -0.71 4.34
C GLY A 97 -5.21 -0.92 3.22
N ASP A 98 -5.93 0.12 2.85
CA ASP A 98 -6.90 0.05 1.74
C ASP A 98 -6.26 -0.26 0.38
N LEU A 99 -4.99 0.05 0.20
CA LEU A 99 -4.28 -0.11 -1.08
C LEU A 99 -3.70 -1.50 -1.30
N ALA A 100 -3.40 -2.24 -0.25
CA ALA A 100 -2.82 -3.57 -0.34
C ALA A 100 -3.58 -4.53 -1.29
N ARG A 101 -4.90 -4.31 -1.45
CA ARG A 101 -5.77 -5.10 -2.34
C ARG A 101 -6.18 -4.39 -3.63
N LYS A 102 -5.91 -3.11 -3.74
CA LYS A 102 -6.31 -2.29 -4.90
C LYS A 102 -5.18 -2.18 -5.91
N LEU A 103 -3.94 -2.22 -5.44
CA LEU A 103 -2.77 -2.10 -6.29
C LEU A 103 -2.52 -3.38 -7.10
N PRO A 104 -1.93 -3.26 -8.30
CA PRO A 104 -1.48 -4.39 -9.08
C PRO A 104 -0.46 -5.27 -8.34
N ALA A 105 -0.34 -6.53 -8.78
CA ALA A 105 0.71 -7.42 -8.31
C ALA A 105 2.08 -6.86 -8.68
N ALA A 106 2.83 -6.41 -7.69
CA ALA A 106 4.18 -5.88 -7.80
C ALA A 106 4.81 -5.80 -6.40
N THR A 107 6.09 -5.52 -6.36
CA THR A 107 6.79 -5.19 -5.12
C THR A 107 6.79 -3.68 -4.93
N TYR A 108 6.35 -3.23 -3.77
CA TYR A 108 6.26 -1.83 -3.38
C TYR A 108 7.21 -1.53 -2.23
N LEU A 109 7.62 -0.27 -2.11
CA LEU A 109 8.37 0.23 -0.95
C LEU A 109 7.76 1.54 -0.46
N LEU A 110 7.96 1.87 0.80
CA LEU A 110 7.56 3.18 1.34
C LEU A 110 8.56 4.23 0.87
N GLY A 111 8.08 5.18 0.08
CA GLY A 111 8.85 6.34 -0.37
C GLY A 111 8.79 7.50 0.63
N GLU A 112 8.73 8.71 0.13
CA GLU A 112 8.74 9.93 0.95
C GLU A 112 7.36 10.21 1.63
N GLY A 113 7.37 11.05 2.65
CA GLY A 113 6.17 11.61 3.31
C GLY A 113 5.60 10.77 4.47
N TRP A 114 6.09 9.57 4.72
CA TRP A 114 5.65 8.73 5.83
C TRP A 114 6.30 9.18 7.14
N ARG A 115 5.49 9.48 8.16
CA ARG A 115 5.96 9.86 9.50
C ARG A 115 6.18 8.65 10.41
N ALA A 116 5.37 7.62 10.24
CA ALA A 116 5.44 6.37 10.98
C ALA A 116 5.37 5.18 10.00
N PRO A 117 6.51 4.85 9.34
CA PRO A 117 6.56 3.79 8.32
C PRO A 117 6.26 2.40 8.87
N ASP A 118 6.49 2.15 10.15
CA ASP A 118 6.10 0.93 10.85
C ASP A 118 4.57 0.79 10.94
N ILE A 119 3.85 1.87 11.25
CA ILE A 119 2.39 1.86 11.25
C ILE A 119 1.84 1.66 9.83
N ALA A 120 2.45 2.29 8.83
CA ALA A 120 2.08 2.09 7.42
C ALA A 120 2.26 0.62 7.00
N ALA A 121 3.38 -0.02 7.36
CA ALA A 121 3.62 -1.43 7.08
C ALA A 121 2.61 -2.34 7.81
N LEU A 122 2.30 -2.05 9.08
CA LEU A 122 1.26 -2.77 9.82
C LEU A 122 -0.10 -2.64 9.14
N ALA A 123 -0.47 -1.42 8.72
CA ALA A 123 -1.72 -1.16 8.01
C ALA A 123 -1.81 -1.95 6.70
N TRP A 124 -0.70 -2.04 5.96
CA TRP A 124 -0.61 -2.86 4.75
C TRP A 124 -0.93 -4.32 5.04
N GLY A 125 -0.27 -4.92 6.02
CA GLY A 125 -0.50 -6.31 6.43
C GLY A 125 -1.95 -6.57 6.84
N LEU A 126 -2.53 -5.69 7.66
CA LEU A 126 -3.93 -5.78 8.08
C LEU A 126 -4.89 -5.64 6.89
N GLY A 127 -4.61 -4.73 5.96
CA GLY A 127 -5.44 -4.51 4.77
C GLY A 127 -5.36 -5.66 3.76
N ALA A 128 -4.21 -6.31 3.66
CA ALA A 128 -4.02 -7.48 2.81
C ALA A 128 -4.69 -8.75 3.38
N TYR A 129 -4.92 -8.78 4.70
CA TYR A 129 -5.52 -9.92 5.37
C TYR A 129 -6.94 -10.21 4.82
N ARG A 130 -7.13 -11.44 4.33
CA ARG A 130 -8.43 -11.94 3.89
C ARG A 130 -9.03 -12.81 4.99
N PHE A 131 -10.10 -12.36 5.59
CA PHE A 131 -10.87 -13.18 6.51
C PHE A 131 -11.74 -14.19 5.70
N GLU A 132 -11.14 -15.31 5.32
CA GLU A 132 -11.82 -16.34 4.51
C GLU A 132 -12.69 -17.28 5.33
N ALA A 133 -12.65 -17.20 6.66
CA ALA A 133 -13.31 -18.14 7.56
C ALA A 133 -14.85 -18.16 7.48
N TYR A 134 -15.48 -17.14 6.88
CA TYR A 134 -16.94 -17.03 6.79
C TYR A 134 -17.52 -17.13 5.37
N LYS A 135 -16.70 -17.26 4.34
CA LYS A 135 -17.22 -17.63 3.02
C LYS A 135 -17.30 -19.13 2.97
N GLY A 136 -18.53 -19.68 3.20
CA GLY A 136 -18.79 -21.11 3.23
C GLY A 136 -18.11 -21.85 2.07
N ALA A 137 -17.64 -23.04 2.36
CA ALA A 137 -17.03 -23.96 1.43
C ALA A 137 -17.94 -24.17 0.21
N GLY A 138 -17.77 -23.41 -0.86
CA GLY A 138 -18.64 -23.58 -2.04
C GLY A 138 -18.44 -22.62 -3.20
N LYS A 139 -17.65 -21.60 -3.07
CA LYS A 139 -17.25 -20.79 -4.23
C LYS A 139 -15.74 -20.60 -4.22
N GLU A 140 -15.05 -21.36 -5.07
CA GLU A 140 -13.72 -20.95 -5.51
C GLU A 140 -13.83 -19.51 -6.00
N PRO A 141 -12.88 -18.61 -5.63
CA PRO A 141 -12.86 -17.28 -6.19
C PRO A 141 -12.71 -17.45 -7.70
N ALA A 142 -13.69 -16.96 -8.45
CA ALA A 142 -13.71 -16.96 -9.91
C ALA A 142 -12.64 -16.03 -10.52
N ASP A 143 -11.75 -15.53 -9.72
CA ASP A 143 -10.62 -14.71 -10.13
C ASP A 143 -9.35 -15.54 -9.90
N GLY A 144 -8.72 -15.95 -11.02
CA GLY A 144 -7.47 -16.68 -10.97
C GLY A 144 -6.52 -15.97 -10.01
N ARG A 145 -5.84 -16.73 -9.14
CA ARG A 145 -4.94 -16.22 -8.08
C ARG A 145 -4.05 -15.13 -8.65
N ARG A 146 -4.50 -13.89 -8.50
CA ARG A 146 -3.65 -12.73 -8.75
C ARG A 146 -2.59 -12.74 -7.66
N GLU A 147 -1.32 -12.74 -8.05
CA GLU A 147 -0.24 -12.55 -7.09
C GLU A 147 -0.54 -11.29 -6.26
N PRO A 148 -0.35 -11.33 -4.93
CA PRO A 148 -0.62 -10.17 -4.09
C PRO A 148 0.39 -9.06 -4.37
N ALA A 149 -0.02 -7.83 -4.18
CA ALA A 149 0.91 -6.72 -4.04
C ALA A 149 1.71 -6.93 -2.75
N ARG A 150 3.04 -6.81 -2.82
CA ARG A 150 3.96 -7.02 -1.70
C ARG A 150 4.60 -5.71 -1.28
N LEU A 151 4.72 -5.49 0.02
CA LEU A 151 5.41 -4.33 0.57
C LEU A 151 6.76 -4.75 1.13
N VAL A 152 7.82 -4.03 0.76
CA VAL A 152 9.13 -4.16 1.42
C VAL A 152 9.03 -3.57 2.82
N LEU A 153 9.40 -4.36 3.82
CA LEU A 153 9.39 -3.90 5.20
C LEU A 153 10.45 -2.82 5.41
N PRO A 154 10.09 -1.68 6.02
CA PRO A 154 11.07 -0.68 6.42
C PRO A 154 12.07 -1.25 7.43
N ASP A 155 13.30 -0.72 7.43
CA ASP A 155 14.33 -1.11 8.39
C ASP A 155 13.82 -0.97 9.83
N GLY A 156 13.99 -2.03 10.63
CA GLY A 156 13.54 -2.08 12.02
C GLY A 156 12.03 -2.34 12.24
N ALA A 157 11.21 -2.37 11.19
CA ALA A 157 9.79 -2.73 11.31
C ALA A 157 9.54 -4.24 11.30
N ALA A 158 10.48 -5.03 10.80
CA ALA A 158 10.31 -6.47 10.61
C ALA A 158 9.95 -7.20 11.91
N ASP A 159 10.58 -6.85 13.02
CA ASP A 159 10.35 -7.52 14.32
C ASP A 159 9.00 -7.10 14.93
N ARG A 160 8.56 -5.86 14.71
CA ARG A 160 7.29 -5.36 15.25
C ARG A 160 6.08 -5.87 14.46
N VAL A 161 6.20 -5.93 13.14
CA VAL A 161 5.11 -6.40 12.27
C VAL A 161 4.93 -7.92 12.36
N ARG A 162 6.01 -8.68 12.64
CA ARG A 162 5.93 -10.13 12.84
C ARG A 162 5.41 -10.54 14.22
N ALA A 163 5.43 -9.63 15.20
CA ALA A 163 4.99 -9.89 16.57
C ALA A 163 3.48 -9.62 16.79
N CYS A 164 2.78 -9.06 15.80
CA CYS A 164 1.33 -8.83 15.80
C CYS A 164 0.60 -9.89 15.01
#